data_901588259d82718f6839aa07345d4703
#
_entry.id   901588259d82718f6839aa07345d4703
#
_cell.length_a   1.000
_cell.length_b   1.000
_cell.length_c   1.000
_cell.angle_alpha   90.00
_cell.angle_beta   90.00
_cell.angle_gamma   90.00
#
_symmetry.space_group_name_H-M   'P 1'
#
loop_
_entity.id
_entity.type
_entity.pdbx_description
1 polymer ?
#
loop_
_entity_poly.entity_id
_entity_poly.type
_entity_poly.pdbx_seq_one_letter_code
_entity_poly.pdbx_strand_id
1 'polypeptide(L)'
;MGFLEWLIGRKKTLGQMTRTELRRQELLLEKDRSRLTQRITKLANDKQELFNRGSQERTPEVRRVLAQEFELKTTEQLMVGRQLNIRSKEVMTVSRLRMLRENADRSRNGSKLGLITESDMLRLGKMIESDSIRAEVYQERLDEVLAMGAEAD
;
A
#
# COMPACT_ATOMS: atom_id res chain seq x y z
N MET A 1 -6.07 3.41 -8.60
CA MET A 1 -6.70 2.09 -8.44
C MET A 1 -6.13 1.38 -7.23
N GLY A 2 -7.00 0.89 -6.34
CA GLY A 2 -6.59 0.04 -5.24
C GLY A 2 -6.30 -1.39 -5.71
N PHE A 3 -5.54 -2.12 -4.92
CA PHE A 3 -5.24 -3.54 -5.18
C PHE A 3 -6.52 -4.38 -5.25
N LEU A 4 -7.52 -4.06 -4.42
CA LEU A 4 -8.82 -4.72 -4.42
C LEU A 4 -9.55 -4.54 -5.76
N GLU A 5 -9.57 -3.34 -6.30
CA GLU A 5 -10.16 -3.05 -7.62
C GLU A 5 -9.45 -3.83 -8.72
N TRP A 6 -8.13 -3.90 -8.64
CA TRP A 6 -7.33 -4.69 -9.55
C TRP A 6 -7.70 -6.18 -9.46
N LEU A 7 -7.84 -6.73 -8.25
CA LEU A 7 -8.23 -8.13 -8.04
C LEU A 7 -9.60 -8.45 -8.65
N ILE A 8 -10.56 -7.54 -8.50
CA ILE A 8 -11.93 -7.72 -9.03
C ILE A 8 -11.95 -7.65 -10.56
N GLY A 9 -11.18 -6.73 -11.14
CA GLY A 9 -11.19 -6.47 -12.59
C GLY A 9 -10.36 -7.43 -13.43
N ARG A 10 -9.50 -8.28 -12.84
CA ARG A 10 -8.60 -9.15 -13.58
C ARG A 10 -9.24 -10.49 -13.94
N LYS A 11 -8.77 -11.07 -15.05
CA LYS A 11 -9.25 -12.36 -15.55
C LYS A 11 -8.53 -13.56 -14.92
N LYS A 12 -7.33 -13.37 -14.34
CA LYS A 12 -6.51 -14.44 -13.75
C LYS A 12 -6.26 -14.17 -12.27
N THR A 13 -6.20 -15.25 -11.47
CA THR A 13 -5.73 -15.16 -10.09
C THR A 13 -4.21 -14.95 -10.07
N LEU A 14 -3.67 -14.46 -8.94
CA LEU A 14 -2.22 -14.26 -8.79
C LEU A 14 -1.44 -15.55 -9.04
N GLY A 15 -1.96 -16.69 -8.56
CA GLY A 15 -1.32 -17.99 -8.76
C GLY A 15 -1.32 -18.46 -10.20
N GLN A 16 -2.22 -17.94 -11.04
CA GLN A 16 -2.31 -18.28 -12.48
C GLN A 16 -1.48 -17.36 -13.36
N MET A 17 -0.96 -16.27 -12.82
CA MET A 17 -0.19 -15.30 -13.59
C MET A 17 1.19 -15.83 -13.95
N THR A 18 1.63 -15.46 -15.16
CA THR A 18 3.00 -15.72 -15.61
C THR A 18 3.99 -14.82 -14.88
N ARG A 19 5.27 -15.18 -14.94
CA ARG A 19 6.36 -14.36 -14.40
C ARG A 19 6.30 -12.92 -14.94
N THR A 20 6.08 -12.74 -16.23
CA THR A 20 6.00 -11.42 -16.86
C THR A 20 4.81 -10.61 -16.36
N GLU A 21 3.65 -11.24 -16.21
CA GLU A 21 2.45 -10.61 -15.67
C GLU A 21 2.66 -10.19 -14.20
N LEU A 22 3.28 -11.05 -13.39
CA LEU A 22 3.61 -10.75 -11.99
C LEU A 22 4.63 -9.61 -11.89
N ARG A 23 5.65 -9.59 -12.76
CA ARG A 23 6.63 -8.50 -12.80
C ARG A 23 5.96 -7.17 -13.13
N ARG A 24 5.02 -7.18 -14.06
CA ARG A 24 4.24 -5.99 -14.42
C ARG A 24 3.46 -5.46 -13.22
N GLN A 25 2.77 -6.34 -12.49
CA GLN A 25 2.02 -5.96 -11.30
C GLN A 25 2.94 -5.42 -10.20
N GLU A 26 4.08 -6.06 -9.99
CA GLU A 26 5.09 -5.61 -9.06
C GLU A 26 5.53 -4.16 -9.37
N LEU A 27 5.82 -3.86 -10.64
CA LEU A 27 6.23 -2.52 -11.07
C LEU A 27 5.13 -1.47 -10.86
N LEU A 28 3.87 -1.82 -11.14
CA LEU A 28 2.73 -0.92 -10.91
C LEU A 28 2.56 -0.61 -9.41
N LEU A 29 2.68 -1.63 -8.57
CA LEU A 29 2.59 -1.47 -7.12
C LEU A 29 3.77 -0.67 -6.56
N GLU A 30 4.98 -0.89 -7.06
CA GLU A 30 6.17 -0.11 -6.68
C GLU A 30 6.00 1.37 -7.05
N LYS A 31 5.43 1.66 -8.20
CA LYS A 31 5.15 3.03 -8.64
C LYS A 31 4.16 3.71 -7.70
N ASP A 32 3.09 3.00 -7.32
CA ASP A 32 2.09 3.51 -6.39
C ASP A 32 2.69 3.72 -5.00
N ARG A 33 3.51 2.79 -4.52
CA ARG A 33 4.25 2.92 -3.26
C ARG A 33 5.15 4.16 -3.25
N SER A 34 5.87 4.38 -4.35
CA SER A 34 6.74 5.55 -4.51
C SER A 34 5.95 6.86 -4.43
N ARG A 35 4.78 6.90 -5.07
CA ARG A 35 3.88 8.07 -5.01
C ARG A 35 3.42 8.36 -3.59
N LEU A 36 3.06 7.33 -2.83
CA LEU A 36 2.65 7.46 -1.42
C LEU A 36 3.81 7.96 -0.56
N THR A 37 5.03 7.46 -0.79
CA THR A 37 6.24 7.92 -0.09
C THR A 37 6.49 9.41 -0.35
N GLN A 38 6.35 9.86 -1.59
CA GLN A 38 6.48 11.27 -1.94
C GLN A 38 5.42 12.12 -1.26
N ARG A 39 4.19 11.62 -1.16
CA ARG A 39 3.10 12.32 -0.47
C ARG A 39 3.41 12.50 1.01
N ILE A 40 3.92 11.46 1.68
CA ILE A 40 4.33 11.53 3.09
C ILE A 40 5.44 12.55 3.30
N THR A 41 6.44 12.55 2.42
CA THR A 41 7.53 13.53 2.48
C THR A 41 7.02 14.95 2.33
N LYS A 42 6.10 15.19 1.40
CA LYS A 42 5.47 16.49 1.21
C LYS A 42 4.70 16.94 2.45
N LEU A 43 3.91 16.03 3.03
CA LEU A 43 3.15 16.31 4.26
C LEU A 43 4.09 16.65 5.42
N ALA A 44 5.21 15.94 5.56
CA ALA A 44 6.21 16.22 6.59
C ALA A 44 6.81 17.62 6.41
N ASN A 45 7.11 18.01 5.17
CA ASN A 45 7.64 19.34 4.87
C ASN A 45 6.61 20.44 5.13
N ASP A 46 5.34 20.21 4.74
CA ASP A 46 4.24 21.15 5.01
C ASP A 46 4.04 21.35 6.52
N LYS A 47 4.11 20.28 7.30
CA LYS A 47 4.03 20.34 8.76
C LYS A 47 5.17 21.16 9.35
N GLN A 48 6.39 20.97 8.87
CA GLN A 48 7.56 21.72 9.35
C GLN A 48 7.40 23.22 9.06
N GLU A 49 6.89 23.57 7.90
CA GLU A 49 6.60 24.95 7.53
C GLU A 49 5.53 25.57 8.44
N LEU A 50 4.43 24.85 8.69
CA LEU A 50 3.37 25.28 9.60
C LEU A 50 3.89 25.48 11.01
N PHE A 51 4.74 24.57 11.50
CA PHE A 51 5.38 24.67 12.81
C PHE A 51 6.26 25.93 12.89
N ASN A 52 7.09 26.18 11.89
CA ASN A 52 7.97 27.34 11.86
C ASN A 52 7.16 28.64 11.84
N ARG A 53 6.10 28.70 11.04
CA ARG A 53 5.22 29.88 11.00
C ARG A 53 4.50 30.09 12.32
N GLY A 54 4.00 29.01 12.92
CA GLY A 54 3.30 29.06 14.22
C GLY A 54 4.19 29.52 15.35
N SER A 55 5.46 29.10 15.36
CA SER A 55 6.41 29.52 16.40
C SER A 55 6.81 30.99 16.31
N GLN A 56 6.68 31.62 15.14
CA GLN A 56 6.98 33.01 14.90
C GLN A 56 5.74 33.92 14.98
N GLU A 57 4.56 33.34 14.95
CA GLU A 57 3.30 34.10 14.95
C GLU A 57 2.97 34.62 16.34
N ARG A 58 2.65 35.91 16.45
CA ARG A 58 2.35 36.58 17.73
C ARG A 58 0.84 36.63 17.99
N THR A 59 0.00 36.57 16.98
CA THR A 59 -1.44 36.65 17.12
C THR A 59 -2.00 35.30 17.56
N PRO A 60 -2.63 35.19 18.76
CA PRO A 60 -3.11 33.89 19.27
C PRO A 60 -4.11 33.20 18.36
N GLU A 61 -5.01 33.94 17.73
CA GLU A 61 -6.02 33.40 16.81
C GLU A 61 -5.37 32.78 15.57
N VAL A 62 -4.35 33.44 15.01
CA VAL A 62 -3.63 32.92 13.85
C VAL A 62 -2.81 31.69 14.21
N ARG A 63 -2.15 31.70 15.39
CA ARG A 63 -1.44 30.50 15.89
C ARG A 63 -2.36 29.30 16.03
N ARG A 64 -3.60 29.53 16.49
CA ARG A 64 -4.60 28.46 16.62
C ARG A 64 -4.96 27.87 15.27
N VAL A 65 -5.16 28.70 14.26
CA VAL A 65 -5.45 28.24 12.89
C VAL A 65 -4.29 27.41 12.33
N LEU A 66 -3.06 27.87 12.52
CA LEU A 66 -1.87 27.14 12.07
C LEU A 66 -1.74 25.79 12.78
N ALA A 67 -2.07 25.72 14.08
CA ALA A 67 -2.07 24.47 14.84
C ALA A 67 -3.13 23.49 14.32
N GLN A 68 -4.32 24.00 13.98
CA GLN A 68 -5.38 23.18 13.39
C GLN A 68 -4.96 22.62 12.03
N GLU A 69 -4.35 23.43 11.18
CA GLU A 69 -3.82 22.97 9.88
C GLU A 69 -2.73 21.90 10.08
N PHE A 70 -1.87 22.07 11.05
CA PHE A 70 -0.84 21.10 11.41
C PHE A 70 -1.46 19.74 11.81
N GLU A 71 -2.50 19.77 12.63
CA GLU A 71 -3.23 18.57 13.05
C GLU A 71 -3.89 17.84 11.86
N LEU A 72 -4.48 18.60 10.93
CA LEU A 72 -5.06 18.03 9.71
C LEU A 72 -3.99 17.33 8.87
N LYS A 73 -2.82 17.95 8.72
CA LYS A 73 -1.69 17.32 8.00
C LYS A 73 -1.20 16.07 8.71
N THR A 74 -1.20 16.04 10.03
CA THR A 74 -0.83 14.87 10.82
C THR A 74 -1.81 13.72 10.58
N THR A 75 -3.11 14.00 10.58
CA THR A 75 -4.14 13.00 10.28
C THR A 75 -3.98 12.44 8.88
N GLU A 76 -3.79 13.29 7.89
CA GLU A 76 -3.56 12.88 6.50
C GLU A 76 -2.28 12.02 6.40
N GLN A 77 -1.21 12.42 7.08
CA GLN A 77 0.06 11.68 7.10
C GLN A 77 -0.12 10.26 7.67
N LEU A 78 -0.92 10.11 8.72
CA LEU A 78 -1.23 8.80 9.30
C LEU A 78 -2.03 7.93 8.32
N MET A 79 -3.02 8.50 7.64
CA MET A 79 -3.82 7.79 6.65
C MET A 79 -2.97 7.31 5.47
N VAL A 80 -2.15 8.19 4.92
CA VAL A 80 -1.24 7.86 3.81
C VAL A 80 -0.19 6.85 4.27
N GLY A 81 0.30 6.95 5.51
CA GLY A 81 1.24 6.00 6.09
C GLY A 81 0.69 4.58 6.17
N ARG A 82 -0.60 4.43 6.50
CA ARG A 82 -1.28 3.13 6.49
C ARG A 82 -1.40 2.56 5.08
N GLN A 83 -1.77 3.39 4.12
CA GLN A 83 -1.83 3.00 2.72
C GLN A 83 -0.46 2.55 2.21
N LEU A 84 0.59 3.29 2.57
CA LEU A 84 1.97 2.92 2.23
C LEU A 84 2.36 1.56 2.79
N ASN A 85 2.00 1.30 4.05
CA ASN A 85 2.28 0.02 4.71
C ASN A 85 1.59 -1.15 3.98
N ILE A 86 0.33 -0.99 3.63
CA ILE A 86 -0.43 -1.99 2.88
C ILE A 86 0.20 -2.21 1.50
N ARG A 87 0.51 -1.14 0.79
CA ARG A 87 1.10 -1.21 -0.55
C ARG A 87 2.48 -1.87 -0.53
N SER A 88 3.28 -1.60 0.51
CA SER A 88 4.59 -2.25 0.70
C SER A 88 4.45 -3.75 0.90
N LYS A 89 3.45 -4.20 1.67
CA LYS A 89 3.16 -5.62 1.85
C LYS A 89 2.73 -6.29 0.55
N GLU A 90 1.91 -5.61 -0.24
CA GLU A 90 1.47 -6.11 -1.56
C GLU A 90 2.65 -6.26 -2.52
N VAL A 91 3.55 -5.28 -2.56
CA VAL A 91 4.79 -5.36 -3.37
C VAL A 91 5.61 -6.58 -2.97
N MET A 92 5.86 -6.76 -1.67
CA MET A 92 6.62 -7.92 -1.16
C MET A 92 5.96 -9.24 -1.53
N THR A 93 4.64 -9.29 -1.44
CA THR A 93 3.84 -10.48 -1.71
C THR A 93 3.92 -10.88 -3.18
N VAL A 94 3.69 -9.93 -4.09
CA VAL A 94 3.78 -10.18 -5.53
C VAL A 94 5.22 -10.51 -5.93
N SER A 95 6.20 -9.85 -5.32
CA SER A 95 7.62 -10.12 -5.56
C SER A 95 8.01 -11.55 -5.18
N ARG A 96 7.54 -12.03 -4.01
CA ARG A 96 7.76 -13.41 -3.58
C ARG A 96 7.10 -14.40 -4.53
N LEU A 97 5.87 -14.11 -4.95
CA LEU A 97 5.14 -14.98 -5.87
C LEU A 97 5.84 -15.04 -7.24
N ARG A 98 6.38 -13.92 -7.71
CA ARG A 98 7.18 -13.88 -8.94
C ARG A 98 8.44 -14.76 -8.82
N MET A 99 9.15 -14.67 -7.70
CA MET A 99 10.34 -15.50 -7.45
C MET A 99 9.99 -16.99 -7.43
N LEU A 100 8.87 -17.35 -6.78
CA LEU A 100 8.39 -18.72 -6.73
C LEU A 100 8.00 -19.22 -8.13
N ARG A 101 7.35 -18.40 -8.93
CA ARG A 101 7.01 -18.74 -10.31
C ARG A 101 8.27 -18.94 -11.16
N GLU A 102 9.29 -18.11 -11.02
CA GLU A 102 10.58 -18.26 -11.69
C GLU A 102 11.23 -19.60 -11.32
N ASN A 103 11.22 -19.96 -10.05
CA ASN A 103 11.77 -21.25 -9.59
C ASN A 103 10.98 -22.43 -10.14
N ALA A 104 9.66 -22.35 -10.16
CA ALA A 104 8.81 -23.40 -10.74
C ALA A 104 9.08 -23.59 -12.22
N ASP A 105 9.22 -22.49 -12.97
CA ASP A 105 9.49 -22.51 -14.40
C ASP A 105 10.89 -23.11 -14.69
N ARG A 106 11.90 -22.78 -13.90
CA ARG A 106 13.24 -23.40 -14.00
C ARG A 106 13.21 -24.88 -13.70
N SER A 107 12.43 -25.30 -12.73
CA SER A 107 12.30 -26.72 -12.33
C SER A 107 11.67 -27.55 -13.44
N ARG A 108 10.76 -27.00 -14.23
CA ARG A 108 10.16 -27.66 -15.40
C ARG A 108 11.18 -27.91 -16.51
N ASN A 109 12.20 -27.06 -16.61
CA ASN A 109 13.15 -27.05 -17.72
C ASN A 109 14.37 -27.95 -17.53
N GLY A 110 14.58 -28.59 -16.37
CA GLY A 110 15.75 -29.45 -16.24
C GLY A 110 16.07 -29.99 -14.86
N SER A 111 15.27 -29.73 -13.84
CA SER A 111 15.53 -30.25 -12.50
C SER A 111 14.32 -31.06 -12.01
N LYS A 112 14.59 -32.31 -11.59
CA LYS A 112 13.60 -33.16 -10.94
C LYS A 112 13.26 -32.69 -9.50
N LEU A 113 13.91 -31.63 -9.02
CA LEU A 113 13.67 -31.02 -7.72
C LEU A 113 12.71 -29.83 -7.84
N GLY A 114 11.64 -29.99 -8.58
CA GLY A 114 10.56 -29.01 -8.63
C GLY A 114 9.94 -28.87 -7.26
N LEU A 115 10.38 -27.86 -6.51
CA LEU A 115 9.92 -27.61 -5.15
C LEU A 115 8.51 -27.07 -5.08
N ILE A 116 7.99 -26.53 -6.19
CA ILE A 116 6.66 -25.89 -6.25
C ILE A 116 5.91 -26.34 -7.48
N THR A 117 4.75 -26.93 -7.26
CA THR A 117 3.84 -27.35 -8.34
C THR A 117 2.90 -26.21 -8.71
N GLU A 118 2.23 -26.33 -9.87
CA GLU A 118 1.20 -25.39 -10.29
C GLU A 118 0.07 -25.29 -9.26
N SER A 119 -0.30 -26.42 -8.63
CA SER A 119 -1.28 -26.46 -7.56
C SER A 119 -0.84 -25.63 -6.35
N ASP A 120 0.44 -25.71 -5.97
CA ASP A 120 1.01 -24.92 -4.88
C ASP A 120 0.97 -23.42 -5.20
N MET A 121 1.27 -23.04 -6.46
CA MET A 121 1.20 -21.64 -6.91
C MET A 121 -0.22 -21.10 -6.81
N LEU A 122 -1.22 -21.88 -7.22
CA LEU A 122 -2.64 -21.49 -7.12
C LEU A 122 -3.06 -21.30 -5.66
N ARG A 123 -2.63 -22.20 -4.78
CA ARG A 123 -2.92 -22.14 -3.35
C ARG A 123 -2.31 -20.89 -2.70
N LEU A 124 -1.04 -20.63 -2.98
CA LEU A 124 -0.34 -19.45 -2.49
C LEU A 124 -1.00 -18.16 -2.97
N GLY A 125 -1.35 -18.11 -4.26
CA GLY A 125 -2.05 -16.97 -4.85
C GLY A 125 -3.36 -16.66 -4.14
N LYS A 126 -4.16 -17.69 -3.83
CA LYS A 126 -5.43 -17.52 -3.10
C LYS A 126 -5.22 -17.00 -1.68
N MET A 127 -4.23 -17.50 -0.97
CA MET A 127 -3.90 -17.04 0.38
C MET A 127 -3.51 -15.56 0.39
N ILE A 128 -2.67 -15.17 -0.56
CA ILE A 128 -2.19 -13.80 -0.72
C ILE A 128 -3.35 -12.86 -1.04
N GLU A 129 -4.22 -13.22 -1.96
CA GLU A 129 -5.40 -12.43 -2.33
C GLU A 129 -6.33 -12.22 -1.14
N SER A 130 -6.58 -13.27 -0.36
CA SER A 130 -7.41 -13.19 0.84
C SER A 130 -6.83 -12.22 1.87
N ASP A 131 -5.53 -12.27 2.12
CA ASP A 131 -4.86 -11.40 3.06
C ASP A 131 -4.88 -9.94 2.61
N SER A 132 -4.69 -9.70 1.30
CA SER A 132 -4.74 -8.36 0.72
C SER A 132 -6.13 -7.73 0.83
N ILE A 133 -7.19 -8.51 0.55
CA ILE A 133 -8.57 -8.06 0.69
C ILE A 133 -8.86 -7.67 2.15
N ARG A 134 -8.45 -8.48 3.11
CA ARG A 134 -8.60 -8.17 4.54
C ARG A 134 -7.90 -6.88 4.93
N ALA A 135 -6.69 -6.67 4.42
CA ALA A 135 -5.91 -5.46 4.71
C ALA A 135 -6.60 -4.22 4.18
N GLU A 136 -7.14 -4.25 2.95
CA GLU A 136 -7.87 -3.12 2.38
C GLU A 136 -9.17 -2.82 3.11
N VAL A 137 -9.95 -3.83 3.47
CA VAL A 137 -11.18 -3.66 4.25
C VAL A 137 -10.88 -3.04 5.61
N TYR A 138 -9.82 -3.48 6.27
CA TYR A 138 -9.38 -2.91 7.54
C TYR A 138 -9.00 -1.43 7.38
N GLN A 139 -8.27 -1.09 6.31
CA GLN A 139 -7.88 0.29 6.01
C GLN A 139 -9.10 1.19 5.79
N GLU A 140 -10.08 0.73 5.04
CA GLU A 140 -11.32 1.47 4.80
C GLU A 140 -12.05 1.79 6.11
N ARG A 141 -12.14 0.83 7.02
CA ARG A 141 -12.77 1.02 8.34
C ARG A 141 -12.02 2.05 9.18
N LEU A 142 -10.69 2.00 9.15
CA LEU A 142 -9.88 2.99 9.87
C LEU A 142 -10.09 4.40 9.32
N ASP A 143 -10.14 4.54 8.01
CA ASP A 143 -10.36 5.83 7.36
C ASP A 143 -11.75 6.39 7.72
N GLU A 144 -12.78 5.55 7.77
CA GLU A 144 -14.13 5.93 8.22
C GLU A 144 -14.12 6.43 9.67
N VAL A 145 -13.45 5.71 10.56
CA VAL A 145 -13.36 6.09 11.98
C VAL A 145 -12.64 7.43 12.14
N LEU A 146 -11.56 7.64 11.40
CA LEU A 146 -10.81 8.91 11.43
C LEU A 146 -11.65 10.07 10.87
N ALA A 147 -12.40 9.84 9.80
CA ALA A 147 -13.31 10.83 9.24
C ALA A 147 -14.42 11.22 10.24
N MET A 148 -15.02 10.24 10.93
CA MET A 148 -16.01 10.50 11.97
C MET A 148 -15.43 11.25 13.15
N GLY A 149 -14.21 10.95 13.57
CA GLY A 149 -13.52 11.67 14.62
C GLY A 149 -13.26 13.14 14.27
N ALA A 150 -12.93 13.42 13.02
CA ALA A 150 -12.73 14.78 12.51
C ALA A 150 -14.04 15.58 12.45
N GLU A 151 -15.16 14.94 12.18
CA GLU A 151 -16.49 15.58 12.15
C GLU A 151 -17.05 15.85 13.54
N ALA A 152 -16.64 15.10 14.54
CA ALA A 152 -17.13 15.22 15.92
C ALA A 152 -16.53 16.42 16.67
N ASP A 153 -15.45 17.00 16.20
CA ASP A 153 -14.77 18.17 16.76
C ASP A 153 -15.21 19.46 16.03
#